data_3eec490d65eea6ceba9f33f0e400b8ec
#
_entry.id   3eec490d65eea6ceba9f33f0e400b8ec
#
_cell.length_a   1.000
_cell.length_b   1.000
_cell.length_c   1.000
_cell.angle_alpha   90.00
_cell.angle_beta   90.00
_cell.angle_gamma   90.00
#
_symmetry.space_group_name_H-M   'P 1'
#
loop_
_entity.id
_entity.type
_entity.pdbx_description
1 polymer ?
#
loop_
_entity_poly.entity_id
_entity_poly.type
_entity_poly.pdbx_seq_one_letter_code
_entity_poly.pdbx_strand_id
1 'polypeptide(L)'
;MTYTASQKAYGLLESLAYWMAEISYCREKDPDDIGFLDKADKTIHFLFDQLDRAGVPFWAQNSALAIGENWREYEKRNLRTLFEKKGILEA
;
A
#
# COMPACT_ATOMS: atom_id res chain seq x y z
N MET A 1 2.53 -11.86 13.73
CA MET A 1 2.12 -10.57 14.34
C MET A 1 0.75 -10.16 13.81
N THR A 2 0.00 -9.46 14.63
CA THR A 2 -1.33 -8.96 14.26
C THR A 2 -1.42 -7.47 14.63
N TYR A 3 -1.99 -6.69 13.75
CA TYR A 3 -2.25 -5.28 13.97
C TYR A 3 -3.69 -4.97 13.58
N THR A 4 -4.45 -4.41 14.51
CA THR A 4 -5.83 -4.00 14.25
C THR A 4 -5.84 -2.50 14.02
N ALA A 5 -6.06 -2.11 12.78
CA ALA A 5 -6.02 -0.71 12.36
C ALA A 5 -7.38 -0.05 12.54
N SER A 6 -7.38 1.23 12.96
CA SER A 6 -8.58 2.05 12.87
C SER A 6 -9.02 2.16 11.41
N GLN A 7 -10.26 2.57 11.18
CA GLN A 7 -10.75 2.75 9.80
C GLN A 7 -9.87 3.71 9.01
N LYS A 8 -9.43 4.80 9.64
CA LYS A 8 -8.54 5.77 8.99
C LYS A 8 -7.20 5.15 8.64
N ALA A 9 -6.56 4.46 9.59
CA ALA A 9 -5.27 3.82 9.35
C ALA A 9 -5.37 2.73 8.30
N TYR A 10 -6.45 1.95 8.34
CA TYR A 10 -6.69 0.90 7.35
C TYR A 10 -6.82 1.50 5.94
N GLY A 11 -7.57 2.58 5.80
CA GLY A 11 -7.71 3.28 4.52
C GLY A 11 -6.37 3.80 4.00
N LEU A 12 -5.50 4.28 4.89
CA LEU A 12 -4.15 4.71 4.51
C LEU A 12 -3.30 3.54 4.02
N LEU A 13 -3.40 2.39 4.67
CA LEU A 13 -2.70 1.18 4.24
C LEU A 13 -3.20 0.68 2.89
N GLU A 14 -4.50 0.73 2.67
CA GLU A 14 -5.08 0.38 1.36
C GLU A 14 -4.58 1.32 0.27
N SER A 15 -4.53 2.62 0.55
CA SER A 15 -4.01 3.61 -0.40
C SER A 15 -2.54 3.35 -0.72
N LEU A 16 -1.75 2.98 0.29
CA LEU A 16 -0.34 2.67 0.10
C LEU A 16 -0.17 1.47 -0.85
N ALA A 17 -0.94 0.41 -0.62
CA ALA A 17 -0.93 -0.77 -1.49
C ALA A 17 -1.35 -0.41 -2.92
N TYR A 18 -2.41 0.38 -3.05
CA TYR A 18 -2.92 0.81 -4.35
C TYR A 18 -1.88 1.61 -5.14
N TRP A 19 -1.25 2.61 -4.50
CA TRP A 19 -0.24 3.42 -5.17
C TRP A 19 1.00 2.63 -5.54
N MET A 20 1.40 1.69 -4.69
CA MET A 20 2.52 0.81 -5.03
C MET A 20 2.19 -0.06 -6.23
N ALA A 21 0.96 -0.57 -6.33
CA ALA A 21 0.51 -1.33 -7.50
C ALA A 21 0.54 -0.48 -8.76
N GLU A 22 0.13 0.78 -8.68
CA GLU A 22 0.16 1.71 -9.82
C GLU A 22 1.61 1.99 -10.26
N ILE A 23 2.52 2.15 -9.31
CA ILE A 23 3.94 2.35 -9.60
C ILE A 23 4.51 1.12 -10.32
N SER A 24 4.23 -0.06 -9.81
CA SER A 24 4.71 -1.31 -10.40
C SER A 24 4.19 -1.49 -11.82
N TYR A 25 2.92 -1.18 -12.04
CA TYR A 25 2.32 -1.24 -13.36
C TYR A 25 2.99 -0.25 -14.32
N CYS A 26 3.20 0.99 -13.87
CA CYS A 26 3.82 2.02 -14.69
C CYS A 26 5.26 1.64 -15.07
N ARG A 27 6.03 1.13 -14.12
CA ARG A 27 7.41 0.70 -14.39
C ARG A 27 7.48 -0.40 -15.43
N GLU A 28 6.47 -1.24 -15.48
CA GLU A 28 6.41 -2.35 -16.43
C GLU A 28 5.92 -1.89 -17.80
N LYS A 29 4.88 -1.07 -17.85
CA LYS A 29 4.19 -0.72 -19.09
C LYS A 29 4.64 0.60 -19.70
N ASP A 30 5.07 1.56 -18.88
CA ASP A 30 5.45 2.89 -19.34
C ASP A 30 6.53 3.47 -18.41
N PRO A 31 7.74 2.85 -18.42
CA PRO A 31 8.81 3.26 -17.50
C PRO A 31 9.34 4.66 -17.76
N ASP A 32 9.00 5.26 -18.90
CA ASP A 32 9.45 6.61 -19.25
C ASP A 32 8.51 7.70 -18.76
N ASP A 33 7.39 7.34 -18.15
CA ASP A 33 6.47 8.33 -17.57
C ASP A 33 7.01 8.86 -16.24
N ILE A 34 8.05 9.67 -16.35
CA ILE A 34 8.74 10.24 -15.19
C ILE A 34 7.82 11.13 -14.37
N GLY A 35 6.93 11.87 -15.03
CA GLY A 35 5.98 12.74 -14.35
C GLY A 35 5.05 11.97 -13.41
N PHE A 36 4.50 10.86 -13.88
CA PHE A 36 3.66 10.01 -13.05
C PHE A 36 4.47 9.38 -11.91
N LEU A 37 5.65 8.84 -12.21
CA LEU A 37 6.48 8.18 -11.20
C LEU A 37 6.91 9.14 -10.10
N ASP A 38 7.25 10.38 -10.45
CA ASP A 38 7.62 11.40 -9.47
C ASP A 38 6.44 11.76 -8.57
N LYS A 39 5.27 11.96 -9.15
CA LYS A 39 4.05 12.25 -8.39
C LYS A 39 3.68 11.10 -7.47
N ALA A 40 3.76 9.87 -7.96
CA ALA A 40 3.44 8.68 -7.19
C ALA A 40 4.42 8.51 -6.02
N ASP A 41 5.70 8.76 -6.26
CA ASP A 41 6.72 8.69 -5.20
C ASP A 41 6.43 9.68 -4.08
N LYS A 42 6.08 10.91 -4.42
CA LYS A 42 5.70 11.93 -3.44
C LYS A 42 4.46 11.51 -2.65
N THR A 43 3.50 10.88 -3.33
CA THR A 43 2.29 10.39 -2.68
C THR A 43 2.61 9.25 -1.70
N ILE A 44 3.49 8.33 -2.07
CA ILE A 44 3.95 7.26 -1.20
C ILE A 44 4.60 7.83 0.07
N HIS A 45 5.49 8.82 -0.09
CA HIS A 45 6.15 9.46 1.05
C HIS A 45 5.15 10.17 1.97
N PHE A 46 4.16 10.83 1.40
CA PHE A 46 3.08 11.45 2.16
C PHE A 46 2.30 10.40 2.96
N LEU A 47 1.99 9.26 2.34
CA LEU A 47 1.27 8.18 3.02
C LEU A 47 2.10 7.59 4.17
N PHE A 48 3.40 7.41 3.97
CA PHE A 48 4.26 6.95 5.06
C PHE A 48 4.23 7.92 6.24
N ASP A 49 4.30 9.22 5.98
CA ASP A 49 4.23 10.22 7.04
C ASP A 49 2.91 10.13 7.80
N GLN A 50 1.80 10.00 7.09
CA GLN A 50 0.48 9.86 7.72
C GLN A 50 0.36 8.57 8.52
N LEU A 51 0.91 7.47 8.01
CA LEU A 51 0.90 6.19 8.72
C LEU A 51 1.74 6.23 9.98
N ASP A 52 2.91 6.87 9.93
CA ASP A 52 3.75 7.05 11.10
C ASP A 52 3.04 7.89 12.17
N ARG A 53 2.38 8.95 11.76
CA ARG A 53 1.62 9.82 12.69
C ARG A 53 0.42 9.07 13.30
N ALA A 54 -0.15 8.13 12.59
CA ALA A 54 -1.25 7.31 13.08
C ALA A 54 -0.76 6.16 13.96
N GLY A 55 0.55 6.01 14.14
CA GLY A 55 1.12 4.95 14.99
C GLY A 55 1.10 3.57 14.37
N VAL A 56 1.00 3.48 13.03
CA VAL A 56 0.97 2.19 12.35
C VAL A 56 2.37 1.55 12.40
N PRO A 57 2.48 0.29 12.83
CA PRO A 57 3.78 -0.37 12.90
C PRO A 57 4.47 -0.45 11.54
N PHE A 58 5.79 -0.35 11.54
CA PHE A 58 6.57 -0.37 10.31
C PHE A 58 6.34 -1.67 9.51
N TRP A 59 6.24 -2.81 10.20
CA TRP A 59 6.01 -4.08 9.51
C TRP A 59 4.68 -4.10 8.75
N ALA A 60 3.65 -3.43 9.29
CA ALA A 60 2.36 -3.35 8.62
C ALA A 60 2.44 -2.48 7.36
N GLN A 61 3.20 -1.38 7.42
CA GLN A 61 3.45 -0.54 6.25
C GLN A 61 4.20 -1.31 5.17
N ASN A 62 5.23 -2.05 5.54
CA ASN A 62 5.99 -2.88 4.60
C ASN A 62 5.12 -3.99 3.99
N SER A 63 4.22 -4.58 4.78
CA SER A 63 3.28 -5.57 4.26
C SER A 63 2.35 -4.99 3.21
N ALA A 64 1.87 -3.76 3.43
CA ALA A 64 1.03 -3.07 2.45
C ALA A 64 1.80 -2.81 1.15
N LEU A 65 3.07 -2.39 1.24
CA LEU A 65 3.90 -2.21 0.05
C LEU A 65 4.09 -3.52 -0.72
N ALA A 66 4.39 -4.61 -0.02
CA ALA A 66 4.60 -5.91 -0.64
C ALA A 66 3.33 -6.40 -1.35
N ILE A 67 2.18 -6.19 -0.73
CA ILE A 67 0.89 -6.51 -1.35
C ILE A 67 0.72 -5.70 -2.63
N GLY A 68 1.02 -4.40 -2.58
CA GLY A 68 0.91 -3.53 -3.75
C GLY A 68 1.82 -3.95 -4.89
N GLU A 69 3.08 -4.28 -4.60
CA GLU A 69 4.04 -4.71 -5.61
C GLU A 69 3.56 -5.93 -6.39
N ASN A 70 2.83 -6.82 -5.75
CA ASN A 70 2.40 -8.09 -6.32
C ASN A 70 0.90 -8.13 -6.62
N TRP A 71 0.18 -7.02 -6.44
CA TRP A 71 -1.27 -7.02 -6.52
C TRP A 71 -1.81 -7.44 -7.89
N ARG A 72 -1.09 -7.19 -8.95
CA ARG A 72 -1.54 -7.61 -10.29
C ARG A 72 -1.66 -9.13 -10.41
N GLU A 73 -0.84 -9.87 -9.70
CA GLU A 73 -0.96 -11.32 -9.61
C GLU A 73 -2.23 -11.73 -8.86
N TYR A 74 -2.77 -10.81 -8.07
CA TYR A 74 -3.93 -11.02 -7.22
C TYR A 74 -5.11 -10.13 -7.61
N GLU A 75 -5.15 -9.63 -8.83
CA GLU A 75 -6.13 -8.65 -9.28
C GLU A 75 -7.59 -9.05 -9.02
N LYS A 76 -7.87 -10.34 -8.94
CA LYS A 76 -9.20 -10.87 -8.66
C LYS A 76 -9.46 -11.08 -7.16
N ARG A 77 -8.48 -10.84 -6.33
CA ARG A 77 -8.60 -11.05 -4.89
C ARG A 77 -8.96 -9.77 -4.19
N ASN A 78 -9.82 -9.89 -3.18
CA ASN A 78 -10.16 -8.77 -2.32
C ASN A 78 -8.90 -8.34 -1.54
N LEU A 79 -8.60 -7.04 -1.56
CA LEU A 79 -7.47 -6.47 -0.84
C LEU A 79 -7.56 -6.76 0.67
N ARG A 80 -8.77 -6.72 1.23
CA ARG A 80 -9.00 -7.07 2.64
C ARG A 80 -8.48 -8.48 2.97
N THR A 81 -8.73 -9.44 2.10
CA THR A 81 -8.26 -10.81 2.30
C THR A 81 -6.73 -10.87 2.32
N LEU A 82 -6.08 -10.11 1.46
CA LEU A 82 -4.62 -10.04 1.42
C LEU A 82 -4.06 -9.44 2.70
N PHE A 83 -4.68 -8.36 3.21
CA PHE A 83 -4.29 -7.76 4.49
C PHE A 83 -4.49 -8.73 5.65
N GLU A 84 -5.62 -9.42 5.69
CA GLU A 84 -5.89 -10.39 6.76
C GLU A 84 -4.83 -11.49 6.80
N LYS A 85 -4.39 -11.98 5.64
CA LYS A 85 -3.32 -12.98 5.56
C LYS A 85 -2.00 -12.47 6.13
N LYS A 86 -1.78 -11.16 6.11
CA LYS A 86 -0.59 -10.54 6.68
C LYS A 86 -0.76 -10.17 8.15
N GLY A 87 -1.94 -10.41 8.73
CA GLY A 87 -2.21 -10.06 10.12
C GLY A 87 -2.66 -8.62 10.31
N ILE A 88 -3.13 -7.97 9.26
CA ILE A 88 -3.64 -6.59 9.32
C ILE A 88 -5.17 -6.66 9.26
N LEU A 89 -5.80 -6.20 10.34
CA LEU A 89 -7.26 -6.25 10.49
C LEU A 89 -7.81 -4.83 10.62
N GLU A 90 -9.04 -4.65 10.17
CA GLU A 90 -9.76 -3.39 10.36
C GLU A 90 -10.60 -3.47 11.64
N ALA A 91 -10.49 -2.44 12.45
CA ALA A 91 -11.28 -2.34 13.69
C ALA A 91 -12.77 -2.14 13.42
#